data_8612eead55531a881b29b81cb1db92dd
#
_entry.id   8612eead55531a881b29b81cb1db92dd
#
_cell.length_a   1.000
_cell.length_b   1.000
_cell.length_c   1.000
_cell.angle_alpha   90.00
_cell.angle_beta   90.00
_cell.angle_gamma   90.00
#
_symmetry.space_group_name_H-M   'P 1'
#
loop_
_entity.id
_entity.type
_entity.pdbx_description
1 polymer ?
#
loop_
_entity_poly.entity_id
_entity_poly.type
_entity_poly.pdbx_seq_one_letter_code
_entity_poly.pdbx_strand_id
1 'polypeptide(L)'
;MHTSCEHFINGEGCDAEIHIVHFSDDTNLDDISTYKAAVVGMMISKDAMTPHSGMEEILNCWSEEHNAFLQQCNPDACDVSQMYNEEGATCSDSAFDIYSLIPENTGYYNYMGGLTTPPCSQIVRWNLMDTKISVTLKQWANLANLILGYGGYVDSDGNCKLEHTVASQTGSTSRFPQNINGRTVAHRCNAVA
;
A
#
# COMPACT_ATOMS: atom_id res chain seq x y z
N MET A 1 -0.50 -1.68 0.50
CA MET A 1 -1.90 -1.20 0.61
C MET A 1 -2.67 -2.12 1.53
N HIS A 2 -3.63 -1.56 2.28
CA HIS A 2 -4.43 -2.30 3.27
C HIS A 2 -5.91 -2.00 3.08
N THR A 3 -6.76 -3.02 3.23
CA THR A 3 -8.20 -2.82 3.45
C THR A 3 -8.40 -2.48 4.91
N SER A 4 -9.21 -1.48 5.18
CA SER A 4 -9.31 -0.76 6.45
C SER A 4 -8.05 0.05 6.79
N CYS A 5 -8.23 1.01 7.67
CA CYS A 5 -7.15 1.85 8.15
C CYS A 5 -6.24 1.15 9.15
N GLU A 6 -4.97 1.51 9.09
CA GLU A 6 -3.99 1.25 10.14
C GLU A 6 -3.76 2.49 11.04
N HIS A 7 -4.21 3.66 10.55
CA HIS A 7 -4.19 4.91 11.32
C HIS A 7 -5.60 5.44 11.60
N PHE A 8 -5.69 6.19 12.70
CA PHE A 8 -6.90 6.89 13.11
C PHE A 8 -6.51 8.33 13.46
N ILE A 9 -7.20 9.30 12.86
CA ILE A 9 -7.03 10.71 13.14
C ILE A 9 -8.26 11.17 13.93
N ASN A 10 -8.07 11.65 15.15
CA ASN A 10 -9.16 12.08 16.04
C ASN A 10 -10.24 11.00 16.29
N GLY A 11 -9.85 9.73 16.24
CA GLY A 11 -10.77 8.59 16.38
C GLY A 11 -11.49 8.18 15.11
N GLU A 12 -11.25 8.85 13.99
CA GLU A 12 -11.81 8.50 12.70
C GLU A 12 -10.82 7.67 11.89
N GLY A 13 -11.27 6.54 11.37
CA GLY A 13 -10.54 5.67 10.44
C GLY A 13 -10.90 5.96 8.98
N CYS A 14 -10.62 4.98 8.12
CA CYS A 14 -10.89 5.04 6.68
C CYS A 14 -11.25 3.66 6.12
N ASP A 15 -11.54 3.59 4.84
CA ASP A 15 -11.95 2.35 4.17
C ASP A 15 -10.76 1.54 3.63
N ALA A 16 -9.65 2.21 3.34
CA ALA A 16 -8.39 1.61 2.93
C ALA A 16 -7.21 2.56 3.22
N GLU A 17 -5.99 2.05 3.19
CA GLU A 17 -4.79 2.86 3.40
C GLU A 17 -3.66 2.43 2.48
N ILE A 18 -2.95 3.42 1.91
CA ILE A 18 -1.80 3.23 1.04
C ILE A 18 -0.54 3.67 1.77
N HIS A 19 0.52 2.88 1.67
CA HIS A 19 1.84 3.23 2.17
C HIS A 19 2.85 3.26 1.02
N ILE A 20 3.54 4.38 0.85
CA ILE A 20 4.70 4.50 -0.03
C ILE A 20 5.93 4.44 0.86
N VAL A 21 6.70 3.38 0.73
CA VAL A 21 7.85 3.09 1.60
C VAL A 21 9.14 3.48 0.90
N HIS A 22 9.96 4.27 1.57
CA HIS A 22 11.28 4.68 1.14
C HIS A 22 12.31 4.13 2.12
N PHE A 23 13.23 3.34 1.64
CA PHE A 23 14.36 2.87 2.45
C PHE A 23 15.57 3.78 2.29
N SER A 24 16.36 3.93 3.35
CA SER A 24 17.64 4.60 3.27
C SER A 24 18.64 3.71 2.54
N ASP A 25 19.46 4.30 1.67
CA ASP A 25 20.60 3.64 1.05
C ASP A 25 21.76 3.40 2.02
N ASP A 26 21.66 3.95 3.25
CA ASP A 26 22.65 3.72 4.29
C ASP A 26 22.63 2.27 4.75
N THR A 27 23.68 1.54 4.38
CA THR A 27 23.85 0.11 4.67
C THR A 27 24.18 -0.19 6.14
N ASN A 28 24.42 0.84 6.96
CA ASN A 28 24.69 0.65 8.38
C ASN A 28 23.38 0.38 9.15
N LEU A 29 22.88 -0.83 8.96
CA LEU A 29 21.63 -1.30 9.56
C LEU A 29 21.73 -1.53 11.08
N ASP A 30 22.91 -1.42 11.68
CA ASP A 30 23.14 -1.71 13.09
C ASP A 30 22.89 -0.49 13.99
N ASP A 31 22.87 0.71 13.42
CA ASP A 31 22.51 1.91 14.17
C ASP A 31 20.99 2.09 14.23
N ILE A 32 20.38 1.57 15.30
CA ILE A 32 18.93 1.70 15.56
C ILE A 32 18.52 3.13 15.96
N SER A 33 19.47 4.05 16.13
CA SER A 33 19.19 5.45 16.45
C SER A 33 18.74 6.26 15.23
N THR A 34 18.97 5.74 14.02
CA THR A 34 18.59 6.36 12.75
C THR A 34 17.38 5.69 12.11
N TYR A 35 16.58 6.48 11.41
CA TYR A 35 15.50 5.94 10.61
C TYR A 35 16.06 5.12 9.46
N LYS A 36 15.48 3.95 9.24
CA LYS A 36 15.82 3.11 8.10
C LYS A 36 14.77 3.20 6.99
N ALA A 37 13.61 3.73 7.31
CA ALA A 37 12.54 3.95 6.36
C ALA A 37 11.79 5.25 6.65
N ALA A 38 11.39 5.95 5.60
CA ALA A 38 10.37 6.98 5.62
C ALA A 38 9.14 6.46 4.88
N VAL A 39 7.96 6.64 5.46
CA VAL A 39 6.72 6.17 4.85
C VAL A 39 5.75 7.33 4.71
N VAL A 40 5.18 7.47 3.52
CA VAL A 40 4.03 8.32 3.26
C VAL A 40 2.78 7.45 3.37
N GLY A 41 1.91 7.77 4.33
CA GLY A 41 0.62 7.12 4.51
C GLY A 41 -0.51 7.97 3.95
N MET A 42 -1.40 7.38 3.18
CA MET A 42 -2.57 8.04 2.60
C MET A 42 -3.81 7.23 2.91
N MET A 43 -4.75 7.85 3.61
CA MET A 43 -6.04 7.26 3.94
C MET A 43 -7.02 7.41 2.76
N ILE A 44 -7.86 6.40 2.54
CA ILE A 44 -8.84 6.37 1.46
C ILE A 44 -10.24 6.30 2.05
N SER A 45 -11.15 7.13 1.55
CA SER A 45 -12.60 7.05 1.78
C SER A 45 -13.34 6.67 0.50
N LYS A 46 -14.40 5.85 0.61
CA LYS A 46 -15.21 5.38 -0.54
C LYS A 46 -16.48 6.21 -0.74
N ASP A 47 -16.37 7.52 -0.60
CA ASP A 47 -17.48 8.46 -0.59
C ASP A 47 -17.58 9.34 -1.84
N ALA A 48 -16.65 9.20 -2.80
CA ALA A 48 -16.69 9.98 -4.02
C ALA A 48 -17.82 9.53 -4.97
N MET A 49 -18.42 10.52 -5.63
CA MET A 49 -19.42 10.30 -6.68
C MET A 49 -18.78 10.12 -8.06
N THR A 50 -17.55 10.60 -8.25
CA THR A 50 -16.78 10.50 -9.50
C THR A 50 -15.48 9.74 -9.26
N PRO A 51 -15.00 8.95 -10.23
CA PRO A 51 -13.75 8.23 -10.10
C PRO A 51 -12.56 9.17 -9.89
N HIS A 52 -11.65 8.77 -9.01
CA HIS A 52 -10.34 9.40 -8.85
C HIS A 52 -9.41 8.88 -9.96
N SER A 53 -8.93 9.78 -10.84
CA SER A 53 -8.18 9.40 -12.04
C SER A 53 -6.89 8.62 -11.75
N GLY A 54 -6.06 9.11 -10.83
CA GLY A 54 -4.82 8.41 -10.46
C GLY A 54 -5.07 7.05 -9.82
N MET A 55 -6.16 6.91 -9.04
CA MET A 55 -6.53 5.61 -8.47
C MET A 55 -7.03 4.66 -9.56
N GLU A 56 -7.76 5.15 -10.56
CA GLU A 56 -8.21 4.34 -11.69
C GLU A 56 -7.03 3.76 -12.46
N GLU A 57 -6.00 4.57 -12.69
CA GLU A 57 -4.80 4.14 -13.39
C GLU A 57 -4.06 3.02 -12.64
N ILE A 58 -3.84 3.18 -11.33
CA ILE A 58 -3.22 2.14 -10.49
C ILE A 58 -4.06 0.85 -10.52
N LEU A 59 -5.37 0.97 -10.36
CA LEU A 59 -6.25 -0.20 -10.29
C LEU A 59 -6.31 -0.95 -11.61
N ASN A 60 -6.31 -0.25 -12.73
CA ASN A 60 -6.29 -0.88 -14.05
C ASN A 60 -4.98 -1.64 -14.25
N CYS A 61 -3.85 -0.98 -13.98
CA CYS A 61 -2.53 -1.57 -14.05
C CYS A 61 -2.43 -2.83 -13.18
N TRP A 62 -2.77 -2.74 -11.91
CA TRP A 62 -2.71 -3.90 -11.01
C TRP A 62 -3.67 -5.02 -11.42
N SER A 63 -4.86 -4.67 -11.93
CA SER A 63 -5.81 -5.65 -12.44
C SER A 63 -5.27 -6.41 -13.65
N GLU A 64 -4.58 -5.73 -14.57
CA GLU A 64 -3.95 -6.35 -15.73
C GLU A 64 -2.84 -7.32 -15.31
N GLU A 65 -1.96 -6.92 -14.41
CA GLU A 65 -0.90 -7.78 -13.87
C GLU A 65 -1.48 -8.99 -13.13
N HIS A 66 -2.47 -8.76 -12.28
CA HIS A 66 -3.12 -9.82 -11.53
C HIS A 66 -3.78 -10.85 -12.46
N ASN A 67 -4.50 -10.38 -13.49
CA ASN A 67 -5.14 -11.24 -14.46
C ASN A 67 -4.11 -12.02 -15.31
N ALA A 68 -3.02 -11.37 -15.71
CA ALA A 68 -1.93 -12.02 -16.43
C ALA A 68 -1.30 -13.13 -15.57
N PHE A 69 -1.05 -12.86 -14.29
CA PHE A 69 -0.56 -13.87 -13.34
C PHE A 69 -1.53 -15.07 -13.22
N LEU A 70 -2.83 -14.80 -13.03
CA LEU A 70 -3.83 -15.87 -12.91
C LEU A 70 -3.95 -16.72 -14.18
N GLN A 71 -3.76 -16.13 -15.37
CA GLN A 71 -3.76 -16.87 -16.63
C GLN A 71 -2.54 -17.77 -16.77
N GLN A 72 -1.38 -17.33 -16.31
CA GLN A 72 -0.13 -18.08 -16.35
C GLN A 72 -0.06 -19.15 -15.26
N CYS A 73 -0.54 -18.83 -14.08
CA CYS A 73 -0.69 -19.76 -12.95
C CYS A 73 -1.98 -20.58 -13.03
N ASN A 74 -2.39 -21.01 -14.20
CA ASN A 74 -3.39 -22.06 -14.30
C ASN A 74 -2.81 -23.34 -13.67
N PRO A 75 -3.47 -23.95 -12.66
CA PRO A 75 -2.95 -25.16 -11.99
C PRO A 75 -2.64 -26.31 -12.93
N ASP A 76 -3.21 -26.31 -14.14
CA ASP A 76 -2.98 -27.35 -15.15
C ASP A 76 -1.94 -26.99 -16.21
N ALA A 77 -1.33 -25.80 -16.20
CA ALA A 77 -0.49 -25.29 -17.30
C ALA A 77 0.60 -24.28 -16.90
N CYS A 78 1.18 -24.35 -15.71
CA CYS A 78 2.25 -23.42 -15.33
C CYS A 78 3.56 -23.69 -16.09
N ASP A 79 3.81 -22.94 -17.14
CA ASP A 79 5.16 -22.77 -17.70
C ASP A 79 5.82 -21.51 -17.09
N VAL A 80 6.68 -21.74 -16.14
CA VAL A 80 7.29 -20.73 -15.29
C VAL A 80 8.36 -19.90 -15.97
N SER A 81 8.88 -20.38 -17.10
CA SER A 81 9.99 -19.73 -17.80
C SER A 81 9.62 -18.35 -18.36
N GLN A 82 8.33 -18.02 -18.36
CA GLN A 82 7.80 -16.76 -18.89
C GLN A 82 7.36 -15.76 -17.81
N MET A 83 7.33 -16.17 -16.54
CA MET A 83 6.80 -15.32 -15.47
C MET A 83 7.78 -14.26 -14.93
N TYR A 84 9.06 -14.46 -15.15
CA TYR A 84 10.12 -13.53 -14.74
C TYR A 84 10.94 -13.07 -15.95
N ASN A 85 10.28 -12.58 -16.97
CA ASN A 85 10.96 -11.61 -17.81
C ASN A 85 11.00 -10.31 -16.98
N GLU A 86 12.21 -9.95 -16.57
CA GLU A 86 12.49 -8.63 -15.95
C GLU A 86 12.10 -7.46 -16.88
N GLU A 87 11.56 -7.76 -18.04
CA GLU A 87 11.17 -6.83 -19.10
C GLU A 87 9.66 -6.54 -19.13
N GLY A 88 8.96 -6.55 -18.06
CA GLY A 88 7.67 -5.97 -18.34
C GLY A 88 6.51 -6.38 -17.48
N ALA A 89 6.40 -5.77 -16.37
CA ALA A 89 5.09 -5.31 -15.99
C ALA A 89 4.61 -4.33 -17.08
N THR A 90 3.53 -4.65 -17.77
CA THR A 90 2.92 -3.79 -18.81
C THR A 90 2.58 -2.38 -18.30
N CYS A 91 2.54 -2.24 -16.98
CA CYS A 91 2.40 -0.95 -16.28
C CYS A 91 3.69 -0.13 -16.21
N SER A 92 4.85 -0.69 -16.50
CA SER A 92 6.14 0.03 -16.45
C SER A 92 6.28 1.09 -17.53
N ASP A 93 5.50 0.98 -18.61
CA ASP A 93 5.51 1.95 -19.71
C ASP A 93 4.61 3.16 -19.45
N SER A 94 3.70 3.10 -18.47
CA SER A 94 2.99 4.27 -18.00
C SER A 94 3.87 4.96 -16.96
N ALA A 95 4.31 6.18 -17.24
CA ALA A 95 5.04 7.02 -16.29
C ALA A 95 4.10 7.49 -15.16
N PHE A 96 3.45 6.52 -14.47
CA PHE A 96 2.55 6.85 -13.36
C PHE A 96 3.35 7.38 -12.18
N ASP A 97 3.07 8.63 -11.83
CA ASP A 97 3.60 9.22 -10.62
C ASP A 97 2.70 8.92 -9.42
N ILE A 98 3.11 7.98 -8.58
CA ILE A 98 2.35 7.61 -7.37
C ILE A 98 2.16 8.79 -6.41
N TYR A 99 3.03 9.80 -6.47
CA TYR A 99 2.88 11.01 -5.64
C TYR A 99 1.74 11.90 -6.13
N SER A 100 1.25 11.71 -7.38
CA SER A 100 0.05 12.39 -7.87
C SER A 100 -1.22 12.03 -7.10
N LEU A 101 -1.18 10.96 -6.29
CA LEU A 101 -2.26 10.60 -5.37
C LEU A 101 -2.33 11.51 -4.14
N ILE A 102 -1.25 12.22 -3.80
CA ILE A 102 -1.24 13.10 -2.63
C ILE A 102 -2.19 14.26 -2.89
N PRO A 103 -3.23 14.43 -2.05
CA PRO A 103 -4.18 15.52 -2.26
C PRO A 103 -3.50 16.89 -2.23
N GLU A 104 -3.93 17.78 -3.11
CA GLU A 104 -3.44 19.16 -3.10
C GLU A 104 -3.74 19.85 -1.77
N ASN A 105 -2.84 20.70 -1.32
CA ASN A 105 -2.97 21.46 -0.07
C ASN A 105 -3.17 20.62 1.20
N THR A 106 -2.75 19.35 1.16
CA THR A 106 -2.78 18.49 2.34
C THR A 106 -1.66 18.85 3.32
N GLY A 107 -1.95 18.81 4.62
CA GLY A 107 -0.96 18.72 5.68
C GLY A 107 -0.60 17.27 5.98
N TYR A 108 0.26 17.05 6.97
CA TYR A 108 0.60 15.69 7.38
C TYR A 108 0.99 15.62 8.86
N TYR A 109 0.74 14.46 9.43
CA TYR A 109 1.20 14.10 10.77
C TYR A 109 2.54 13.38 10.64
N ASN A 110 3.57 13.87 11.36
CA ASN A 110 4.89 13.25 11.38
C ASN A 110 5.16 12.66 12.76
N TYR A 111 5.59 11.39 12.79
CA TYR A 111 5.93 10.70 14.03
C TYR A 111 6.86 9.52 13.78
N MET A 112 7.48 9.02 14.86
CA MET A 112 8.29 7.82 14.85
C MET A 112 7.44 6.60 15.20
N GLY A 113 7.55 5.56 14.38
CA GLY A 113 6.83 4.32 14.57
C GLY A 113 7.52 3.11 13.94
N GLY A 114 6.77 2.05 13.76
CA GLY A 114 7.25 0.80 13.20
C GLY A 114 6.55 0.43 11.90
N LEU A 115 7.05 -0.63 11.30
CA LEU A 115 6.37 -1.32 10.20
C LEU A 115 5.03 -1.87 10.70
N THR A 116 4.04 -1.88 9.84
CA THR A 116 2.72 -2.43 10.12
C THR A 116 2.62 -3.92 9.82
N THR A 117 3.61 -4.45 9.11
CA THR A 117 3.78 -5.87 8.82
C THR A 117 4.95 -6.47 9.62
N PRO A 118 4.96 -7.78 9.91
CA PRO A 118 6.09 -8.42 10.58
C PRO A 118 7.43 -8.14 9.87
N PRO A 119 8.50 -7.90 10.60
CA PRO A 119 8.70 -8.05 12.05
C PRO A 119 8.28 -6.84 12.91
N CYS A 120 7.57 -5.86 12.37
CA CYS A 120 7.06 -4.68 13.07
C CYS A 120 8.16 -3.80 13.70
N SER A 121 9.34 -3.78 13.10
CA SER A 121 10.51 -3.03 13.58
C SER A 121 10.23 -1.54 13.70
N GLN A 122 10.69 -0.92 14.79
CA GLN A 122 10.47 0.50 15.11
C GLN A 122 11.50 1.40 14.39
N ILE A 123 11.48 1.40 13.07
CA ILE A 123 12.50 2.04 12.22
C ILE A 123 11.90 3.06 11.23
N VAL A 124 10.62 3.37 11.38
CA VAL A 124 9.88 4.15 10.38
C VAL A 124 9.64 5.57 10.85
N ARG A 125 9.98 6.52 10.00
CA ARG A 125 9.48 7.89 10.07
C ARG A 125 8.21 8.00 9.24
N TRP A 126 7.08 8.09 9.91
CA TRP A 126 5.78 8.24 9.29
C TRP A 126 5.48 9.68 8.90
N ASN A 127 4.89 9.84 7.72
CA ASN A 127 4.27 11.07 7.24
C ASN A 127 2.87 10.70 6.75
N LEU A 128 1.90 10.78 7.65
CA LEU A 128 0.51 10.46 7.37
C LEU A 128 -0.20 11.70 6.86
N MET A 129 -0.72 11.67 5.64
CA MET A 129 -1.50 12.78 5.09
C MET A 129 -2.77 12.98 5.91
N ASP A 130 -3.12 14.23 6.19
CA ASP A 130 -4.31 14.57 6.98
C ASP A 130 -5.60 14.62 6.16
N THR A 131 -5.46 14.68 4.85
CA THR A 131 -6.57 14.67 3.90
C THR A 131 -6.71 13.28 3.27
N LYS A 132 -7.94 12.74 3.29
CA LYS A 132 -8.23 11.42 2.68
C LYS A 132 -8.36 11.56 1.16
N ILE A 133 -7.90 10.53 0.45
CA ILE A 133 -8.20 10.34 -0.97
C ILE A 133 -9.65 9.82 -1.06
N SER A 134 -10.53 10.55 -1.75
CA SER A 134 -11.89 10.10 -1.98
C SER A 134 -11.97 9.31 -3.29
N VAL A 135 -12.47 8.08 -3.20
CA VAL A 135 -12.68 7.18 -4.34
C VAL A 135 -14.14 6.74 -4.42
N THR A 136 -14.57 6.26 -5.58
CA THR A 136 -15.91 5.68 -5.70
C THR A 136 -15.98 4.32 -5.01
N LEU A 137 -17.19 3.90 -4.63
CA LEU A 137 -17.43 2.55 -4.10
C LEU A 137 -16.92 1.46 -5.06
N LYS A 138 -17.03 1.67 -6.38
CA LYS A 138 -16.52 0.74 -7.39
C LYS A 138 -14.99 0.63 -7.35
N GLN A 139 -14.28 1.74 -7.26
CA GLN A 139 -12.81 1.75 -7.14
C GLN A 139 -12.36 1.08 -5.84
N TRP A 140 -13.01 1.41 -4.73
CA TRP A 140 -12.72 0.75 -3.46
C TRP A 140 -12.97 -0.75 -3.51
N ALA A 141 -14.07 -1.21 -4.11
CA ALA A 141 -14.37 -2.64 -4.25
C ALA A 141 -13.32 -3.36 -5.11
N ASN A 142 -12.87 -2.73 -6.21
CA ASN A 142 -11.79 -3.26 -7.03
C ASN A 142 -10.48 -3.34 -6.24
N LEU A 143 -10.10 -2.29 -5.54
CA LEU A 143 -8.94 -2.27 -4.65
C LEU A 143 -9.00 -3.41 -3.61
N ALA A 144 -10.13 -3.55 -2.94
CA ALA A 144 -10.33 -4.61 -1.94
C ALA A 144 -10.22 -6.00 -2.56
N ASN A 145 -10.78 -6.22 -3.75
CA ASN A 145 -10.64 -7.49 -4.46
C ASN A 145 -9.19 -7.80 -4.84
N LEU A 146 -8.41 -6.81 -5.27
CA LEU A 146 -7.00 -6.99 -5.60
C LEU A 146 -6.15 -7.28 -4.34
N ILE A 147 -6.42 -6.57 -3.24
CA ILE A 147 -5.72 -6.80 -1.97
C ILE A 147 -6.06 -8.17 -1.38
N LEU A 148 -7.34 -8.57 -1.44
CA LEU A 148 -7.84 -9.81 -0.83
C LEU A 148 -7.79 -11.00 -1.80
N GLY A 149 -7.46 -10.74 -3.06
CA GLY A 149 -7.32 -11.77 -4.07
C GLY A 149 -6.14 -12.69 -3.79
N TYR A 150 -6.00 -13.68 -4.66
CA TYR A 150 -4.88 -14.59 -4.60
C TYR A 150 -3.62 -13.87 -5.06
N GLY A 151 -2.65 -13.77 -4.15
CA GLY A 151 -1.26 -13.53 -4.50
C GLY A 151 -0.58 -14.87 -4.75
N GLY A 152 0.58 -14.85 -5.37
CA GLY A 152 1.35 -16.06 -5.53
C GLY A 152 2.75 -15.77 -6.01
N TYR A 153 3.53 -16.80 -6.01
CA TYR A 153 4.89 -16.79 -6.56
C TYR A 153 5.17 -18.14 -7.22
N VAL A 154 6.23 -18.17 -7.97
CA VAL A 154 6.75 -19.42 -8.51
C VAL A 154 7.91 -19.86 -7.66
N ASP A 155 7.88 -21.09 -7.19
CA ASP A 155 8.97 -21.64 -6.38
C ASP A 155 10.20 -21.99 -7.23
N SER A 156 11.30 -22.37 -6.56
CA SER A 156 12.55 -22.75 -7.21
C SER A 156 12.46 -23.97 -8.15
N ASP A 157 11.39 -24.74 -8.02
CA ASP A 157 11.13 -25.93 -8.82
C ASP A 157 10.19 -25.64 -9.99
N GLY A 158 9.78 -24.39 -10.12
CA GLY A 158 8.94 -23.96 -11.21
C GLY A 158 7.43 -24.16 -10.97
N ASN A 159 7.01 -24.44 -9.74
CA ASN A 159 5.60 -24.64 -9.45
C ASN A 159 4.94 -23.34 -9.01
N CYS A 160 3.75 -23.08 -9.52
CA CYS A 160 2.91 -21.99 -9.01
C CYS A 160 2.48 -22.26 -7.58
N LYS A 161 2.75 -21.34 -6.70
CA LYS A 161 2.25 -21.29 -5.32
C LYS A 161 1.25 -20.16 -5.22
N LEU A 162 0.00 -20.48 -5.04
CA LEU A 162 -1.04 -19.50 -4.73
C LEU A 162 -1.07 -19.29 -3.23
N GLU A 163 -0.89 -18.05 -2.81
CA GLU A 163 -1.01 -17.64 -1.42
C GLU A 163 -2.23 -16.75 -1.26
N HIS A 164 -2.98 -17.02 -0.22
CA HIS A 164 -4.06 -16.13 0.18
C HIS A 164 -3.51 -14.97 0.98
N THR A 165 -4.00 -13.78 0.70
CA THR A 165 -3.73 -12.64 1.56
C THR A 165 -4.24 -12.93 2.97
N VAL A 166 -3.40 -12.72 3.98
CA VAL A 166 -3.80 -12.87 5.37
C VAL A 166 -4.72 -11.71 5.73
N ALA A 167 -6.00 -12.03 5.88
CA ALA A 167 -7.03 -11.07 6.23
C ALA A 167 -7.87 -11.57 7.41
N SER A 168 -8.50 -10.65 8.11
CA SER A 168 -9.52 -10.99 9.11
C SER A 168 -10.77 -11.57 8.44
N GLN A 169 -11.66 -12.16 9.23
CA GLN A 169 -12.95 -12.67 8.75
C GLN A 169 -13.83 -11.57 8.11
N THR A 170 -13.55 -10.31 8.40
CA THR A 170 -14.24 -9.14 7.83
C THR A 170 -13.54 -8.56 6.59
N GLY A 171 -12.51 -9.22 6.08
CA GLY A 171 -11.75 -8.74 4.92
C GLY A 171 -10.77 -7.60 5.22
N SER A 172 -10.40 -7.39 6.48
CA SER A 172 -9.39 -6.40 6.84
C SER A 172 -7.99 -7.00 6.81
N THR A 173 -7.06 -6.32 6.16
CA THR A 173 -5.61 -6.65 6.17
C THR A 173 -4.82 -5.70 7.06
N SER A 174 -5.50 -4.78 7.75
CA SER A 174 -4.86 -3.81 8.64
C SER A 174 -4.45 -4.42 9.97
N ARG A 175 -3.33 -3.93 10.50
CA ARG A 175 -2.92 -4.19 11.88
C ARG A 175 -3.81 -3.42 12.84
N PHE A 176 -4.07 -3.97 14.02
CA PHE A 176 -4.75 -3.23 15.08
C PHE A 176 -3.98 -1.95 15.43
N PRO A 177 -4.70 -0.82 15.62
CA PRO A 177 -4.10 0.45 16.02
C PRO A 177 -3.25 0.29 17.27
N GLN A 178 -2.08 0.92 17.26
CA GLN A 178 -1.16 0.91 18.39
C GLN A 178 -1.29 2.19 19.20
N ASN A 179 -1.21 2.08 20.50
CA ASN A 179 -1.19 3.25 21.37
C ASN A 179 -0.02 4.18 21.04
N ILE A 180 -0.23 5.48 21.21
CA ILE A 180 0.81 6.50 20.99
C ILE A 180 2.02 6.29 21.92
N ASN A 181 1.80 5.75 23.13
CA ASN A 181 2.86 5.40 24.09
C ASN A 181 3.86 6.54 24.35
N GLY A 182 3.36 7.78 24.48
CA GLY A 182 4.19 8.95 24.72
C GLY A 182 4.98 9.45 23.50
N ARG A 183 4.79 8.88 22.31
CA ARG A 183 5.41 9.38 21.08
C ARG A 183 4.92 10.79 20.77
N THR A 184 5.83 11.65 20.33
CA THR A 184 5.48 12.97 19.83
C THR A 184 4.95 12.83 18.41
N VAL A 185 3.77 13.40 18.17
CA VAL A 185 3.18 13.53 16.83
C VAL A 185 3.15 15.02 16.50
N ALA A 186 3.87 15.40 15.45
CA ALA A 186 3.87 16.77 14.94
C ALA A 186 2.93 16.88 13.75
N HIS A 187 2.00 17.83 13.80
CA HIS A 187 1.20 18.19 12.63
C HIS A 187 1.90 19.30 11.84
N ARG A 188 2.04 19.10 10.54
CA ARG A 188 2.65 20.02 9.58
C ARG A 188 1.58 20.44 8.59
N CYS A 189 1.08 21.64 8.71
CA CYS A 189 0.19 22.23 7.72
C CYS A 189 1.01 22.64 6.49
N ASN A 190 0.45 22.47 5.30
CA ASN A 190 1.00 23.11 4.12
C ASN A 190 0.88 24.63 4.33
N ALA A 191 1.99 25.33 4.44
CA ALA A 191 1.97 26.78 4.38
C ALA A 191 1.53 27.14 2.94
N VAL A 192 0.28 27.54 2.78
CA VAL A 192 -0.14 28.22 1.54
C VAL A 192 0.72 29.47 1.45
N ALA A 193 1.67 29.48 0.50
CA ALA A 193 2.51 30.63 0.20
C ALA A 193 1.71 31.66 -0.58
#